data_928e4828f4ad28d8e07c71d08604be41
#
_entry.id   928e4828f4ad28d8e07c71d08604be41
#
_cell.length_a   1.000
_cell.length_b   1.000
_cell.length_c   1.000
_cell.angle_alpha   90.00
_cell.angle_beta   90.00
_cell.angle_gamma   90.00
#
_symmetry.space_group_name_H-M   'P 1'
#
loop_
_entity.id
_entity.type
_entity.pdbx_description
1 polymer ?
#
loop_
_entity_poly.entity_id
_entity_poly.type
_entity_poly.pdbx_seq_one_letter_code
_entity_poly.pdbx_strand_id
1 'polypeptide(L)'
;MTCSLVVNSKSGNTRMVSGAIKRALQAAGVEFIHAAALSDDADADQVALEAQGACAADTVLVGFWCDKGACTPSVAALLSALHGKRVFLFG
;
A
#
# COMPACT_ATOMS: atom_id res chain seq x y z
N MET A 1 -15.96 -1.18 -8.03
CA MET A 1 -14.63 -1.73 -7.67
C MET A 1 -14.07 -0.94 -6.51
N THR A 2 -13.63 -1.61 -5.47
CA THR A 2 -13.04 -0.96 -4.30
C THR A 2 -11.55 -1.23 -4.25
N CYS A 3 -10.78 -0.24 -3.82
CA CYS A 3 -9.34 -0.33 -3.69
C CYS A 3 -8.87 0.17 -2.34
N SER A 4 -7.76 -0.36 -1.87
CA SER A 4 -7.01 0.17 -0.75
C SER A 4 -5.64 0.59 -1.24
N LEU A 5 -5.05 1.57 -0.57
CA LEU A 5 -3.72 2.09 -0.90
C LEU A 5 -2.89 2.15 0.37
N VAL A 6 -1.75 1.48 0.35
CA VAL A 6 -0.77 1.57 1.43
C VAL A 6 0.56 1.99 0.82
N VAL A 7 1.17 3.03 1.36
CA VAL A 7 2.39 3.62 0.81
C VAL A 7 3.49 3.59 1.85
N ASN A 8 4.64 3.02 1.47
CA ASN A 8 5.87 3.11 2.22
C ASN A 8 6.85 3.96 1.41
N SER A 9 7.13 5.17 1.88
CA SER A 9 7.98 6.10 1.14
C SER A 9 8.98 6.78 2.07
N LYS A 10 10.24 6.77 1.68
CA LYS A 10 11.30 7.44 2.43
C LYS A 10 11.49 8.88 1.98
N SER A 11 11.48 9.12 0.67
CA SER A 11 11.83 10.42 0.11
C SER A 11 10.63 11.25 -0.35
N GLY A 12 9.43 10.68 -0.32
CA GLY A 12 8.23 11.34 -0.83
C GLY A 12 7.94 11.08 -2.30
N ASN A 13 8.88 10.53 -3.07
CA ASN A 13 8.67 10.26 -4.49
C ASN A 13 7.58 9.21 -4.71
N THR A 14 7.61 8.13 -3.96
CA THR A 14 6.58 7.09 -4.03
C THR A 14 5.22 7.66 -3.64
N ARG A 15 5.20 8.57 -2.67
CA ARG A 15 3.97 9.23 -2.23
C ARG A 15 3.38 10.09 -3.35
N MET A 16 4.21 10.81 -4.09
CA MET A 16 3.76 11.61 -5.23
C MET A 16 3.15 10.73 -6.31
N VAL A 17 3.80 9.62 -6.64
CA VAL A 17 3.30 8.66 -7.62
C VAL A 17 1.98 8.05 -7.15
N SER A 18 1.88 7.69 -5.88
CA SER A 18 0.66 7.10 -5.33
C SER A 18 -0.51 8.07 -5.39
N GLY A 19 -0.26 9.36 -5.13
CA GLY A 19 -1.29 10.39 -5.25
C GLY A 19 -1.82 10.52 -6.67
N ALA A 20 -0.92 10.48 -7.66
CA ALA A 20 -1.30 10.54 -9.06
C ALA A 20 -2.13 9.32 -9.48
N ILE A 21 -1.71 8.13 -9.06
CA ILE A 21 -2.43 6.89 -9.34
C ILE A 21 -3.82 6.93 -8.71
N LYS A 22 -3.91 7.36 -7.46
CA LYS A 22 -5.18 7.47 -6.75
C LYS A 22 -6.16 8.37 -7.49
N ARG A 23 -5.69 9.57 -7.89
CA ARG A 23 -6.53 10.53 -8.61
C ARG A 23 -7.00 9.98 -9.95
N ALA A 24 -6.11 9.31 -10.69
CA ALA A 24 -6.45 8.74 -11.98
C ALA A 24 -7.51 7.63 -11.83
N LEU A 25 -7.37 6.77 -10.85
CA LEU A 25 -8.33 5.69 -10.62
C LEU A 25 -9.66 6.22 -10.10
N GLN A 26 -9.65 7.24 -9.26
CA GLN A 26 -10.89 7.88 -8.81
C GLN A 26 -11.65 8.50 -9.96
N ALA A 27 -10.94 9.12 -10.90
CA ALA A 27 -11.55 9.67 -12.10
C ALA A 27 -12.16 8.58 -13.00
N ALA A 28 -11.64 7.37 -12.92
CA ALA A 28 -12.17 6.21 -13.65
C ALA A 28 -13.31 5.49 -12.92
N GLY A 29 -13.73 5.99 -11.75
CA GLY A 29 -14.85 5.40 -11.00
C GLY A 29 -14.44 4.41 -9.91
N VAL A 30 -13.16 4.28 -9.61
CA VAL A 30 -12.67 3.39 -8.55
C VAL A 30 -12.84 4.07 -7.20
N GLU A 31 -13.40 3.36 -6.23
CA GLU A 31 -13.59 3.86 -4.87
C GLU A 31 -12.44 3.39 -3.97
N PHE A 32 -11.78 4.35 -3.30
CA PHE A 32 -10.74 4.06 -2.31
C PHE A 32 -11.34 4.07 -0.93
N ILE A 33 -11.36 2.90 -0.28
CA ILE A 33 -11.96 2.75 1.06
C ILE A 33 -10.92 2.80 2.18
N HIS A 34 -9.63 2.72 1.83
CA HIS A 34 -8.55 2.79 2.79
C HIS A 34 -7.32 3.38 2.09
N ALA A 35 -6.68 4.33 2.72
CA ALA A 35 -5.43 4.91 2.22
C ALA A 35 -4.58 5.28 3.42
N ALA A 36 -3.36 4.73 3.50
CA ALA A 36 -2.50 4.92 4.64
C ALA A 36 -1.03 4.92 4.23
N ALA A 37 -0.20 5.48 5.11
CA ALA A 37 1.25 5.41 4.99
C ALA A 37 1.78 4.40 6.00
N LEU A 38 2.70 3.54 5.55
CA LEU A 38 3.36 2.56 6.39
C LEU A 38 4.80 2.99 6.63
N SER A 39 5.20 3.11 7.88
CA SER A 39 6.55 3.48 8.26
C SER A 39 7.51 2.30 8.11
N ASP A 40 8.79 2.59 7.85
CA ASP A 40 9.84 1.56 7.82
C ASP A 40 9.99 0.84 9.16
N ASP A 41 9.73 1.55 10.25
CA ASP A 41 9.82 1.00 11.62
C ASP A 41 8.48 0.53 12.16
N ALA A 42 7.47 0.38 11.32
CA ALA A 42 6.16 -0.12 11.75
C ALA A 42 6.32 -1.49 12.40
N ASP A 43 5.74 -1.63 13.59
CA ASP A 43 5.78 -2.91 14.30
C ASP A 43 4.72 -3.88 13.77
N ALA A 44 4.72 -5.10 14.28
CA ALA A 44 3.80 -6.13 13.83
C ALA A 44 2.34 -5.73 14.02
N ASP A 45 2.03 -5.01 15.09
CA ASP A 45 0.66 -4.57 15.37
C ASP A 45 0.20 -3.53 14.36
N GLN A 46 1.06 -2.58 14.01
CA GLN A 46 0.75 -1.57 12.99
C GLN A 46 0.56 -2.21 11.63
N VAL A 47 1.45 -3.15 11.26
CA VAL A 47 1.33 -3.88 10.00
C VAL A 47 0.02 -4.66 9.94
N ALA A 48 -0.35 -5.33 11.04
CA ALA A 48 -1.59 -6.10 11.10
C ALA A 48 -2.82 -5.20 10.95
N LEU A 49 -2.82 -4.03 11.58
CA LEU A 49 -3.92 -3.06 11.45
C LEU A 49 -4.06 -2.56 10.02
N GLU A 50 -2.95 -2.22 9.37
CA GLU A 50 -2.97 -1.76 7.98
C GLU A 50 -3.43 -2.87 7.03
N ALA A 51 -2.98 -4.09 7.25
CA ALA A 51 -3.41 -5.23 6.45
C ALA A 51 -4.91 -5.48 6.61
N GLN A 52 -5.42 -5.38 7.83
CA GLN A 52 -6.84 -5.56 8.10
C GLN A 52 -7.70 -4.52 7.39
N GLY A 53 -7.29 -3.25 7.44
CA GLY A 53 -7.98 -2.18 6.73
C GLY A 53 -7.91 -2.37 5.22
N ALA A 54 -6.74 -2.73 4.70
CA ALA A 54 -6.53 -2.94 3.28
C ALA A 54 -7.35 -4.11 2.75
N CYS A 55 -7.48 -5.19 3.52
CA CYS A 55 -8.23 -6.37 3.11
C CYS A 55 -9.74 -6.15 2.98
N ALA A 56 -10.25 -5.02 3.43
CA ALA A 56 -11.66 -4.68 3.23
C ALA A 56 -11.98 -4.36 1.77
N ALA A 57 -10.96 -4.05 0.95
CA ALA A 57 -11.15 -3.75 -0.46
C ALA A 57 -10.93 -5.01 -1.32
N ASP A 58 -11.45 -4.97 -2.56
CA ASP A 58 -11.23 -6.04 -3.53
C ASP A 58 -9.78 -6.10 -4.01
N THR A 59 -9.15 -4.95 -4.12
CA THR A 59 -7.81 -4.81 -4.66
C THR A 59 -6.99 -3.92 -3.74
N VAL A 60 -5.73 -4.26 -3.54
CA VAL A 60 -4.80 -3.49 -2.71
C VAL A 60 -3.64 -2.99 -3.56
N LEU A 61 -3.38 -1.69 -3.49
CA LEU A 61 -2.23 -1.07 -4.13
C LEU A 61 -1.18 -0.79 -3.06
N VAL A 62 0.04 -1.29 -3.26
CA VAL A 62 1.13 -1.10 -2.32
C VAL A 62 2.27 -0.37 -3.02
N GLY A 63 2.56 0.83 -2.55
CA GLY A 63 3.69 1.62 -3.00
C GLY A 63 4.84 1.50 -2.02
N PHE A 64 6.06 1.32 -2.50
CA PHE A 64 7.23 1.18 -1.65
C PHE A 64 8.48 1.66 -2.35
N TRP A 65 9.51 1.99 -1.57
CA TRP A 65 10.83 2.28 -2.09
C TRP A 65 11.72 1.07 -1.91
N CYS A 66 12.69 0.91 -2.82
CA CYS A 66 13.62 -0.22 -2.76
C CYS A 66 14.87 0.17 -1.99
N ASP A 67 15.25 -0.69 -1.05
CA ASP A 67 16.52 -0.58 -0.36
C ASP A 67 17.38 -1.77 -0.77
N LYS A 68 18.48 -1.49 -1.47
CA LYS A 68 19.40 -2.52 -1.95
C LYS A 68 18.70 -3.61 -2.76
N GLY A 69 17.70 -3.22 -3.54
CA GLY A 69 16.96 -4.14 -4.39
C GLY A 69 15.85 -4.92 -3.72
N ALA A 70 15.51 -4.59 -2.48
CA ALA A 70 14.47 -5.28 -1.74
C ALA A 70 13.55 -4.29 -1.03
N CYS A 71 12.32 -4.67 -0.76
CA CYS A 71 11.42 -3.87 0.05
C CYS A 71 11.83 -3.94 1.53
N THR A 72 11.35 -2.96 2.31
CA THR A 72 11.63 -2.94 3.75
C THR A 72 10.92 -4.09 4.45
N PRO A 73 11.38 -4.50 5.65
CA PRO A 73 10.72 -5.58 6.40
C PRO A 73 9.25 -5.32 6.69
N SER A 74 8.86 -4.07 6.94
CA SER A 74 7.46 -3.74 7.20
C SER A 74 6.59 -4.00 5.97
N VAL A 75 7.09 -3.67 4.78
CA VAL A 75 6.36 -3.94 3.53
C VAL A 75 6.27 -5.44 3.28
N ALA A 76 7.36 -6.18 3.51
CA ALA A 76 7.36 -7.63 3.34
C ALA A 76 6.33 -8.30 4.27
N ALA A 77 6.24 -7.85 5.52
CA ALA A 77 5.26 -8.35 6.47
C ALA A 77 3.83 -8.03 6.02
N LEU A 78 3.61 -6.82 5.51
CA LEU A 78 2.31 -6.41 4.99
C LEU A 78 1.90 -7.31 3.82
N LEU A 79 2.79 -7.54 2.87
CA LEU A 79 2.49 -8.38 1.70
C LEU A 79 2.14 -9.80 2.12
N SER A 80 2.81 -10.34 3.12
CA SER A 80 2.49 -11.66 3.65
C SER A 80 1.09 -11.72 4.25
N ALA A 81 0.66 -10.63 4.89
CA ALA A 81 -0.67 -10.54 5.50
C ALA A 81 -1.78 -10.33 4.47
N LEU A 82 -1.45 -9.90 3.26
CA LEU A 82 -2.42 -9.66 2.18
C LEU A 82 -2.63 -10.88 1.29
N HIS A 83 -2.21 -12.04 1.71
CA HIS A 83 -2.35 -13.25 0.93
C HIS A 83 -3.83 -13.53 0.62
N GLY A 84 -4.10 -14.03 -0.58
CA GLY A 84 -5.48 -14.23 -1.03
C GLY A 84 -6.14 -13.01 -1.64
N LYS A 85 -5.48 -11.85 -1.66
CA LYS A 85 -6.00 -10.62 -2.23
C LYS A 85 -5.28 -10.30 -3.55
N ARG A 86 -5.97 -9.55 -4.40
CA ARG A 86 -5.36 -9.00 -5.60
C ARG A 86 -4.50 -7.80 -5.18
N VAL A 87 -3.20 -7.88 -5.41
CA VAL A 87 -2.26 -6.86 -4.97
C VAL A 87 -1.48 -6.35 -6.17
N PHE A 88 -1.38 -5.03 -6.29
CA PHE A 88 -0.54 -4.36 -7.29
C PHE A 88 0.57 -3.59 -6.59
N LEU A 89 1.80 -3.80 -7.02
CA LEU A 89 2.98 -3.16 -6.45
C LEU A 89 3.48 -2.05 -7.37
N PHE A 90 3.91 -0.95 -6.77
CA PHE A 90 4.56 0.13 -7.53
C PHE A 90 5.60 0.82 -6.64
N GLY A 91 6.56 1.48 -7.28
CA GLY A 91 7.58 2.17 -6.47
C GLY A 91 8.46 3.10 -7.24
#